data_4b41931f0245b6fd0ef265a15e5f08fa
#
_entry.id   4b41931f0245b6fd0ef265a15e5f08fa
#
_cell.length_a   1.000
_cell.length_b   1.000
_cell.length_c   1.000
_cell.angle_alpha   90.00
_cell.angle_beta   90.00
_cell.angle_gamma   90.00
#
_symmetry.space_group_name_H-M   'P 1'
#
loop_
_entity.id
_entity.type
_entity.pdbx_description
1 polymer ?
#
loop_
_entity_poly.entity_id
_entity_poly.type
_entity_poly.pdbx_seq_one_letter_code
_entity_poly.pdbx_strand_id
1 'polypeptide(L)'
;MRAVRVECAIPSIEHDPRAQAALRAVSWDYRGTLDQMDGRLRVMCECITMDGGCPAPGFSIGGITVVEILEEWTSDYLTHHLVVLDFDSDTIGRFFRSRDLTLLAGTNFTSSGLVVQVAGRQASMVSFLNAIRKAIPVERITTAKASDGMVQKGPTLQQHRIIKVAHRHGWYEA
;
A
#
# COMPACT_ATOMS: atom_id res chain seq x y z
N MET A 1 11.47 7.39 17.11
CA MET A 1 10.58 6.73 16.16
C MET A 1 11.25 5.44 15.71
N ARG A 2 10.52 4.36 15.58
CA ARG A 2 11.05 3.08 15.09
C ARG A 2 10.32 2.74 13.79
N ALA A 3 11.01 2.05 12.90
CA ALA A 3 10.44 1.50 11.69
C ALA A 3 10.52 -0.03 11.75
N VAL A 4 9.50 -0.69 11.21
CA VAL A 4 9.42 -2.15 11.10
C VAL A 4 9.02 -2.51 9.68
N ARG A 5 9.71 -3.50 9.13
CA ARG A 5 9.35 -4.19 7.90
C ARG A 5 8.84 -5.58 8.26
N VAL A 6 7.64 -5.91 7.82
CA VAL A 6 7.00 -7.21 8.01
C VAL A 6 6.78 -7.84 6.64
N GLU A 7 7.27 -9.05 6.47
CA GLU A 7 7.06 -9.86 5.26
C GLU A 7 6.07 -10.97 5.61
N CYS A 8 4.99 -11.03 4.86
CA CYS A 8 3.90 -11.98 5.06
C CYS A 8 3.69 -12.83 3.82
N ALA A 9 3.52 -14.13 4.01
CA ALA A 9 3.01 -15.00 2.96
C ALA A 9 1.53 -14.68 2.70
N ILE A 10 1.11 -14.77 1.45
CA ILE A 10 -0.31 -14.75 1.12
C ILE A 10 -0.83 -16.17 1.32
N PRO A 11 -1.89 -16.39 2.15
CA PRO A 11 -2.61 -17.63 2.11
C PRO A 11 -3.10 -17.85 0.68
N SER A 12 -2.99 -19.07 0.16
CA SER A 12 -3.42 -19.38 -1.20
C SER A 12 -4.88 -18.97 -1.41
N ILE A 13 -5.05 -17.84 -2.11
CA ILE A 13 -6.35 -17.26 -2.48
C ILE A 13 -6.78 -17.91 -3.82
N GLU A 14 -6.32 -19.13 -4.08
CA GLU A 14 -6.43 -19.82 -5.37
C GLU A 14 -7.89 -20.02 -5.84
N HIS A 15 -8.85 -19.88 -4.96
CA HIS A 15 -10.24 -20.22 -5.25
C HIS A 15 -11.17 -19.00 -5.40
N ASP A 16 -10.69 -17.77 -5.16
CA ASP A 16 -11.50 -16.57 -5.36
C ASP A 16 -11.13 -15.87 -6.69
N PRO A 17 -12.05 -15.90 -7.70
CA PRO A 17 -11.81 -15.22 -9.00
C PRO A 17 -11.51 -13.73 -8.87
N ARG A 18 -12.03 -13.07 -7.81
CA ARG A 18 -11.77 -11.65 -7.54
C ARG A 18 -10.35 -11.43 -7.04
N ALA A 19 -9.88 -12.31 -6.15
CA ALA A 19 -8.50 -12.30 -5.70
C ALA A 19 -7.54 -12.53 -6.86
N GLN A 20 -7.86 -13.43 -7.77
CA GLN A 20 -7.07 -13.67 -8.98
C GLN A 20 -6.98 -12.42 -9.87
N ALA A 21 -8.02 -11.61 -9.98
CA ALA A 21 -7.97 -10.36 -10.73
C ALA A 21 -6.95 -9.37 -10.12
N ALA A 22 -6.92 -9.24 -8.80
CA ALA A 22 -5.93 -8.41 -8.11
C ALA A 22 -4.51 -8.99 -8.19
N LEU A 23 -4.37 -10.32 -8.22
CA LEU A 23 -3.10 -11.04 -8.32
C LEU A 23 -2.51 -11.08 -9.73
N ARG A 24 -3.27 -10.73 -10.77
CA ARG A 24 -2.74 -10.55 -12.14
C ARG A 24 -1.76 -9.39 -12.24
N ALA A 25 -1.83 -8.44 -11.32
CA ALA A 25 -0.82 -7.40 -11.22
C ALA A 25 0.54 -8.00 -10.87
N VAL A 26 1.58 -7.48 -11.48
CA VAL A 26 2.97 -7.81 -11.14
C VAL A 26 3.26 -7.32 -9.71
N SER A 27 2.81 -6.11 -9.40
CA SER A 27 2.88 -5.55 -8.05
C SER A 27 1.83 -4.46 -7.82
N TRP A 28 1.57 -4.22 -6.53
CA TRP A 28 0.87 -3.06 -6.00
C TRP A 28 1.82 -2.36 -5.04
N ASP A 29 2.32 -1.21 -5.43
CA ASP A 29 3.31 -0.47 -4.67
C ASP A 29 2.68 0.74 -3.99
N TYR A 30 2.75 0.82 -2.67
CA TYR A 30 2.29 1.97 -1.92
C TYR A 30 3.09 3.22 -2.28
N ARG A 31 2.39 4.33 -2.54
CA ARG A 31 2.98 5.63 -2.91
C ARG A 31 2.71 6.72 -1.89
N GLY A 32 1.61 6.64 -1.14
CA GLY A 32 1.29 7.62 -0.11
C GLY A 32 -0.06 7.40 0.55
N THR A 33 -0.23 7.93 1.76
CA THR A 33 -1.51 8.02 2.43
C THR A 33 -2.17 9.34 2.06
N LEU A 34 -3.41 9.28 1.59
CA LEU A 34 -4.22 10.44 1.23
C LEU A 34 -5.09 10.87 2.40
N ASP A 35 -5.65 9.90 3.12
CA ASP A 35 -6.50 10.15 4.27
C ASP A 35 -6.42 9.00 5.28
N GLN A 36 -6.51 9.33 6.55
CA GLN A 36 -6.50 8.37 7.66
C GLN A 36 -7.46 8.88 8.74
N MET A 37 -8.74 8.63 8.55
CA MET A 37 -9.80 9.08 9.48
C MET A 37 -10.81 7.98 9.77
N ASP A 38 -11.31 7.95 11.01
CA ASP A 38 -12.44 7.14 11.48
C ASP A 38 -12.37 5.64 11.14
N GLY A 39 -11.16 5.08 11.17
CA GLY A 39 -10.94 3.67 10.85
C GLY A 39 -10.89 3.36 9.35
N ARG A 40 -10.94 4.38 8.50
CA ARG A 40 -10.66 4.28 7.07
C ARG A 40 -9.23 4.70 6.79
N LEU A 41 -8.60 4.00 5.88
CA LEU A 41 -7.30 4.36 5.34
C LEU A 41 -7.43 4.49 3.83
N ARG A 42 -7.24 5.69 3.31
CA ARG A 42 -7.18 5.95 1.86
C ARG A 42 -5.74 6.13 1.46
N VAL A 43 -5.31 5.35 0.50
CA VAL A 43 -3.93 5.36 0.02
C VAL A 43 -3.87 5.49 -1.49
N MET A 44 -2.75 5.99 -1.95
CA MET A 44 -2.36 5.96 -3.34
C MET A 44 -1.39 4.81 -3.56
N CYS A 45 -1.68 3.97 -4.53
CA CYS A 45 -0.84 2.85 -4.94
C CYS A 45 -0.56 2.90 -6.44
N GLU A 46 0.55 2.34 -6.84
CA GLU A 46 0.84 2.05 -8.23
C GLU A 46 0.58 0.56 -8.49
N CYS A 47 -0.39 0.26 -9.34
CA CYS A 47 -0.65 -1.08 -9.83
C CYS A 47 0.13 -1.28 -11.13
N ILE A 48 1.00 -2.27 -11.17
CA ILE A 48 1.82 -2.60 -12.33
C ILE A 48 1.30 -3.91 -12.95
N THR A 49 0.97 -3.89 -14.23
CA THR A 49 0.42 -5.04 -14.94
C THR A 49 1.17 -5.30 -16.24
N MET A 50 1.14 -6.54 -16.72
CA MET A 50 1.70 -6.89 -18.03
C MET A 50 0.71 -6.66 -19.19
N ASP A 51 -0.59 -6.76 -18.90
CA ASP A 51 -1.68 -6.78 -19.89
C ASP A 51 -2.62 -5.58 -19.80
N GLY A 52 -2.32 -4.58 -18.95
CA GLY A 52 -3.20 -3.45 -18.71
C GLY A 52 -4.42 -3.75 -17.83
N GLY A 53 -4.50 -4.96 -17.25
CA GLY A 53 -5.65 -5.46 -16.49
C GLY A 53 -5.75 -4.94 -15.05
N CYS A 54 -5.62 -3.63 -14.81
CA CYS A 54 -5.90 -3.06 -13.50
C CYS A 54 -7.40 -3.17 -13.17
N PRO A 55 -7.77 -3.58 -11.94
CA PRO A 55 -9.17 -3.59 -11.52
C PRO A 55 -9.81 -2.21 -11.64
N ALA A 56 -11.03 -2.16 -12.19
CA ALA A 56 -11.76 -0.92 -12.42
C ALA A 56 -12.23 -0.26 -11.11
N PRO A 57 -12.50 1.05 -11.10
CA PRO A 57 -13.16 1.72 -9.99
C PRO A 57 -14.46 1.01 -9.59
N GLY A 58 -14.70 0.87 -8.28
CA GLY A 58 -15.79 0.10 -7.72
C GLY A 58 -15.48 -1.38 -7.47
N PHE A 59 -14.37 -1.91 -7.99
CA PHE A 59 -13.91 -3.25 -7.63
C PHE A 59 -13.56 -3.28 -6.13
N SER A 60 -14.10 -4.28 -5.42
CA SER A 60 -13.87 -4.44 -3.99
C SER A 60 -13.56 -5.89 -3.65
N ILE A 61 -12.57 -6.10 -2.80
CA ILE A 61 -12.19 -7.41 -2.27
C ILE A 61 -11.63 -7.26 -0.85
N GLY A 62 -12.15 -8.08 0.09
CA GLY A 62 -11.63 -8.14 1.45
C GLY A 62 -11.60 -6.78 2.17
N GLY A 63 -12.55 -5.88 1.88
CA GLY A 63 -12.60 -4.53 2.45
C GLY A 63 -11.61 -3.53 1.83
N ILE A 64 -11.02 -3.88 0.69
CA ILE A 64 -10.20 -2.99 -0.13
C ILE A 64 -11.00 -2.65 -1.37
N THR A 65 -11.20 -1.36 -1.62
CA THR A 65 -11.96 -0.87 -2.78
C THR A 65 -11.11 0.02 -3.66
N VAL A 66 -11.11 -0.24 -4.96
CA VAL A 66 -10.55 0.68 -5.96
C VAL A 66 -11.53 1.85 -6.11
N VAL A 67 -11.10 3.03 -5.72
CA VAL A 67 -11.92 4.25 -5.77
C VAL A 67 -11.80 4.92 -7.12
N GLU A 68 -10.57 5.10 -7.58
CA GLU A 68 -10.28 5.88 -8.79
C GLU A 68 -8.93 5.44 -9.40
N ILE A 69 -8.83 5.51 -10.73
CA ILE A 69 -7.57 5.43 -11.46
C ILE A 69 -7.21 6.84 -11.91
N LEU A 70 -6.12 7.37 -11.40
CA LEU A 70 -5.72 8.77 -11.60
C LEU A 70 -4.91 8.97 -12.88
N GLU A 71 -4.07 8.00 -13.19
CA GLU A 71 -3.18 8.05 -14.36
C GLU A 71 -2.82 6.64 -14.82
N GLU A 72 -2.58 6.49 -16.11
CA GLU A 72 -2.07 5.27 -16.74
C GLU A 72 -0.90 5.62 -17.66
N TRP A 73 0.14 4.80 -17.67
CA TRP A 73 1.26 4.93 -18.61
C TRP A 73 1.93 3.59 -18.83
N THR A 74 2.67 3.47 -19.93
CA THR A 74 3.42 2.27 -20.30
C THR A 74 4.91 2.55 -20.22
N SER A 75 5.67 1.63 -19.63
CA SER A 75 7.12 1.63 -19.58
C SER A 75 7.64 0.20 -19.60
N ASP A 76 8.63 -0.09 -20.42
CA ASP A 76 9.31 -1.39 -20.48
C ASP A 76 8.34 -2.59 -20.59
N TYR A 77 7.33 -2.49 -21.47
CA TYR A 77 6.28 -3.51 -21.69
C TYR A 77 5.31 -3.71 -20.52
N LEU A 78 5.41 -2.88 -19.49
CA LEU A 78 4.51 -2.88 -18.36
C LEU A 78 3.55 -1.70 -18.44
N THR A 79 2.30 -1.92 -18.03
CA THR A 79 1.33 -0.84 -17.84
C THR A 79 1.25 -0.52 -16.36
N HIS A 80 1.39 0.74 -16.05
CA HIS A 80 1.36 1.31 -14.71
C HIS A 80 0.08 2.10 -14.53
N HIS A 81 -0.61 1.88 -13.44
CA HIS A 81 -1.82 2.60 -13.07
C HIS A 81 -1.61 3.24 -11.70
N LEU A 82 -1.77 4.54 -11.60
CA LEU A 82 -1.81 5.22 -10.32
C LEU A 82 -3.25 5.18 -9.80
N VAL A 83 -3.46 4.50 -8.68
CA VAL A 83 -4.78 4.09 -8.20
C VAL A 83 -5.00 4.61 -6.78
N VAL A 84 -6.22 5.05 -6.49
CA VAL A 84 -6.67 5.34 -5.13
C VAL A 84 -7.41 4.12 -4.58
N LEU A 85 -6.95 3.63 -3.43
CA LEU A 85 -7.55 2.52 -2.71
C LEU A 85 -8.11 2.98 -1.36
N ASP A 86 -9.31 2.54 -1.04
CA ASP A 86 -9.89 2.62 0.30
C ASP A 86 -9.77 1.27 1.00
N PHE A 87 -9.27 1.30 2.23
CA PHE A 87 -9.27 0.18 3.16
C PHE A 87 -10.29 0.48 4.25
N ASP A 88 -11.29 -0.39 4.39
CA ASP A 88 -12.29 -0.22 5.44
C ASP A 88 -11.78 -0.63 6.83
N SER A 89 -12.60 -0.37 7.86
CA SER A 89 -12.22 -0.59 9.25
C SER A 89 -12.02 -2.05 9.65
N ASP A 90 -12.52 -2.99 8.86
CA ASP A 90 -12.46 -4.41 9.18
C ASP A 90 -11.24 -5.11 8.61
N THR A 91 -10.50 -4.42 7.75
CA THR A 91 -9.27 -4.88 7.13
C THR A 91 -8.01 -4.31 7.79
N ILE A 92 -6.98 -4.15 6.98
CA ILE A 92 -5.71 -3.50 7.35
C ILE A 92 -5.94 -2.08 7.89
N GLY A 93 -7.01 -1.38 7.47
CA GLY A 93 -7.40 -0.06 7.96
C GLY A 93 -7.52 0.01 9.47
N ARG A 94 -7.99 -1.05 10.13
CA ARG A 94 -8.09 -1.10 11.60
C ARG A 94 -6.73 -0.96 12.31
N PHE A 95 -5.63 -1.36 11.67
CA PHE A 95 -4.29 -1.24 12.24
C PHE A 95 -3.76 0.19 12.19
N PHE A 96 -4.33 1.01 11.31
CA PHE A 96 -3.95 2.41 11.11
C PHE A 96 -4.96 3.40 11.70
N ARG A 97 -5.85 2.95 12.58
CA ARG A 97 -6.79 3.83 13.32
C ARG A 97 -6.06 4.86 14.17
N SER A 98 -4.89 4.49 14.69
CA SER A 98 -4.03 5.39 15.43
C SER A 98 -3.16 6.17 14.45
N ARG A 99 -3.20 7.51 14.52
CA ARG A 99 -2.27 8.39 13.79
C ARG A 99 -0.81 8.19 14.22
N ASP A 100 -0.57 7.32 15.21
CA ASP A 100 0.76 6.97 15.70
C ASP A 100 1.52 5.99 14.80
N LEU A 101 0.85 5.42 13.79
CA LEU A 101 1.44 4.53 12.79
C LEU A 101 1.30 5.13 11.39
N THR A 102 2.38 5.12 10.66
CA THR A 102 2.44 5.60 9.28
C THR A 102 2.99 4.51 8.37
N LEU A 103 2.30 4.24 7.28
CA LEU A 103 2.83 3.41 6.20
C LEU A 103 4.02 4.10 5.55
N LEU A 104 5.00 3.32 5.17
CA LEU A 104 6.22 3.82 4.54
C LEU A 104 6.35 3.29 3.11
N ALA A 105 7.11 4.02 2.31
CA ALA A 105 7.57 3.56 1.00
C ALA A 105 8.24 2.19 1.10
N GLY A 106 8.05 1.33 0.09
CA GLY A 106 8.47 -0.06 0.11
C GLY A 106 7.43 -1.03 0.71
N THR A 107 6.27 -0.53 1.16
CA THR A 107 5.08 -1.36 1.34
C THR A 107 4.58 -1.77 -0.04
N ASN A 108 4.49 -3.07 -0.29
CA ASN A 108 4.04 -3.60 -1.56
C ASN A 108 3.34 -4.96 -1.41
N PHE A 109 2.59 -5.31 -2.43
CA PHE A 109 1.92 -6.59 -2.58
C PHE A 109 2.25 -7.16 -3.96
N THR A 110 2.69 -8.41 -3.97
CA THR A 110 3.00 -9.17 -5.19
C THR A 110 2.40 -10.57 -5.11
N SER A 111 2.51 -11.35 -6.17
CA SER A 111 2.12 -12.77 -6.14
C SER A 111 2.90 -13.59 -5.10
N SER A 112 4.08 -13.14 -4.69
CA SER A 112 4.92 -13.83 -3.70
C SER A 112 4.60 -13.44 -2.25
N GLY A 113 3.86 -12.35 -2.01
CA GLY A 113 3.53 -11.94 -0.64
C GLY A 113 3.26 -10.46 -0.47
N LEU A 114 3.01 -10.11 0.79
CA LEU A 114 2.78 -8.75 1.25
C LEU A 114 3.99 -8.30 2.08
N VAL A 115 4.56 -7.17 1.71
CA VAL A 115 5.56 -6.47 2.52
C VAL A 115 4.93 -5.22 3.09
N VAL A 116 4.88 -5.09 4.41
CA VAL A 116 4.37 -3.89 5.09
C VAL A 116 5.52 -3.19 5.80
N GLN A 117 5.73 -1.94 5.47
CA GLN A 117 6.68 -1.08 6.17
C GLN A 117 5.92 0.01 6.93
N VAL A 118 6.16 0.10 8.22
CA VAL A 118 5.51 1.08 9.09
C VAL A 118 6.51 1.77 9.99
N ALA A 119 6.24 3.03 10.31
CA ALA A 119 6.92 3.76 11.37
C ALA A 119 5.92 4.23 12.42
N GLY A 120 6.38 4.34 13.66
CA GLY A 120 5.52 4.83 14.72
C GLY A 120 6.13 4.76 16.11
N ARG A 121 5.28 5.00 17.12
CA ARG A 121 5.63 4.84 18.53
C ARG A 121 5.73 3.37 18.90
N GLN A 122 6.57 3.05 19.87
CA GLN A 122 6.82 1.67 20.26
C GLN A 122 5.56 0.91 20.68
N ALA A 123 4.68 1.51 21.47
CA ALA A 123 3.44 0.87 21.92
C ALA A 123 2.50 0.52 20.75
N SER A 124 2.30 1.46 19.82
CA SER A 124 1.49 1.27 18.63
C SER A 124 2.09 0.21 17.70
N MET A 125 3.42 0.15 17.61
CA MET A 125 4.14 -0.85 16.84
C MET A 125 3.95 -2.27 17.40
N VAL A 126 4.02 -2.44 18.73
CA VAL A 126 3.77 -3.73 19.38
C VAL A 126 2.33 -4.20 19.11
N SER A 127 1.36 -3.30 19.25
CA SER A 127 -0.05 -3.59 18.95
C SER A 127 -0.25 -4.01 17.50
N PHE A 128 0.38 -3.30 16.56
CA PHE A 128 0.36 -3.63 15.13
C PHE A 128 0.95 -5.02 14.86
N LEU A 129 2.14 -5.31 15.39
CA LEU A 129 2.80 -6.61 15.19
C LEU A 129 1.99 -7.78 15.76
N ASN A 130 1.37 -7.59 16.92
CA ASN A 130 0.49 -8.61 17.50
C ASN A 130 -0.76 -8.82 16.66
N ALA A 131 -1.33 -7.77 16.11
CA ALA A 131 -2.53 -7.85 15.29
C ALA A 131 -2.25 -8.47 13.92
N ILE A 132 -1.16 -8.08 13.23
CA ILE A 132 -0.81 -8.63 11.92
C ILE A 132 -0.47 -10.12 12.02
N ARG A 133 0.23 -10.56 13.06
CA ARG A 133 0.54 -11.98 13.30
C ARG A 133 -0.70 -12.84 13.50
N LYS A 134 -1.79 -12.28 14.02
CA LYS A 134 -3.06 -12.99 14.19
C LYS A 134 -3.87 -13.06 12.89
N ALA A 135 -3.67 -12.12 12.00
CA ALA A 135 -4.46 -11.98 10.78
C ALA A 135 -3.83 -12.67 9.56
N ILE A 136 -2.50 -12.68 9.47
CA ILE A 136 -1.77 -13.13 8.28
C ILE A 136 -0.52 -13.90 8.73
N PRO A 137 -0.14 -14.99 8.02
CA PRO A 137 1.13 -15.68 8.28
C PRO A 137 2.33 -14.74 8.05
N VAL A 138 3.06 -14.46 9.11
CA VAL A 138 4.25 -13.60 9.09
C VAL A 138 5.48 -14.48 8.93
N GLU A 139 6.26 -14.25 7.87
CA GLU A 139 7.49 -14.98 7.58
C GLU A 139 8.70 -14.31 8.22
N ARG A 140 8.77 -12.98 8.17
CA ARG A 140 9.93 -12.23 8.64
C ARG A 140 9.55 -10.88 9.20
N ILE A 141 10.24 -10.48 10.27
CA ILE A 141 10.16 -9.13 10.83
C ILE A 141 11.57 -8.57 10.94
N THR A 142 11.77 -7.38 10.38
CA THR A 142 13.03 -6.64 10.47
C THR A 142 12.75 -5.28 11.09
N THR A 143 13.53 -4.92 12.12
CA THR A 143 13.43 -3.61 12.76
C THR A 143 14.58 -2.71 12.33
N ALA A 144 14.29 -1.45 12.06
CA ALA A 144 15.29 -0.42 11.76
C ALA A 144 15.04 0.82 12.62
N LYS A 145 16.11 1.54 12.97
CA LYS A 145 15.93 2.90 13.48
C LYS A 145 15.49 3.78 12.31
N ALA A 146 14.48 4.61 12.53
CA ALA A 146 13.90 5.46 11.49
C ALA A 146 14.87 6.51 10.91
N SER A 147 16.09 6.62 11.43
CA SER A 147 17.10 7.60 11.03
C SER A 147 18.06 7.14 9.93
N ASP A 148 18.16 5.84 9.66
CA ASP A 148 19.36 5.34 8.94
C ASP A 148 19.16 5.03 7.45
N GLY A 149 18.11 5.48 6.81
CA GLY A 149 17.92 5.16 5.38
C GLY A 149 16.80 5.90 4.66
N MET A 150 16.07 6.76 5.35
CA MET A 150 14.91 7.46 4.78
C MET A 150 15.23 8.83 4.18
N VAL A 151 16.49 9.23 4.12
CA VAL A 151 16.89 10.37 3.30
C VAL A 151 16.94 9.90 1.85
N GLN A 152 15.79 9.86 1.20
CA GLN A 152 15.74 9.69 -0.23
C GLN A 152 16.51 10.84 -0.88
N LYS A 153 17.57 10.51 -1.60
CA LYS A 153 18.11 11.39 -2.65
C LYS A 153 16.93 11.78 -3.53
N GLY A 154 16.69 13.04 -3.74
CA GLY A 154 15.59 13.67 -4.45
C GLY A 154 14.60 12.80 -5.24
N PRO A 155 13.45 13.28 -5.59
CA PRO A 155 12.40 12.47 -6.19
C PRO A 155 12.88 11.86 -7.52
N THR A 156 12.66 10.58 -7.72
CA THR A 156 12.86 9.90 -9.00
C THR A 156 11.91 10.47 -10.04
N LEU A 157 12.14 10.20 -11.34
CA LEU A 157 11.21 10.61 -12.41
C LEU A 157 9.79 10.16 -12.13
N GLN A 158 9.62 8.98 -11.58
CA GLN A 158 8.33 8.40 -11.22
C GLN A 158 7.68 9.14 -10.04
N GLN A 159 8.45 9.49 -9.02
CA GLN A 159 7.97 10.32 -7.91
C GLN A 159 7.58 11.73 -8.36
N HIS A 160 8.33 12.34 -9.29
CA HIS A 160 7.95 13.59 -9.93
C HIS A 160 6.60 13.50 -10.64
N ARG A 161 6.32 12.39 -11.33
CA ARG A 161 5.04 12.15 -12.01
C ARG A 161 3.90 12.07 -11.01
N ILE A 162 4.08 11.32 -9.92
CA ILE A 162 3.12 11.19 -8.83
C ILE A 162 2.85 12.56 -8.18
N ILE A 163 3.89 13.35 -7.89
CA ILE A 163 3.77 14.69 -7.34
C ILE A 163 2.95 15.60 -8.27
N LYS A 164 3.21 15.54 -9.58
CA LYS A 164 2.44 16.32 -10.57
C LYS A 164 0.96 15.94 -10.59
N VAL A 165 0.65 14.64 -10.51
CA VAL A 165 -0.74 14.16 -10.43
C VAL A 165 -1.40 14.67 -9.16
N ALA A 166 -0.76 14.51 -8.01
CA ALA A 166 -1.26 14.97 -6.72
C ALA A 166 -1.51 16.48 -6.71
N HIS A 167 -0.60 17.27 -7.28
CA HIS A 167 -0.79 18.73 -7.43
C HIS A 167 -1.97 19.07 -8.35
N ARG A 168 -2.12 18.37 -9.48
CA ARG A 168 -3.24 18.56 -10.41
C ARG A 168 -4.60 18.30 -9.74
N HIS A 169 -4.65 17.35 -8.81
CA HIS A 169 -5.85 17.02 -8.05
C HIS A 169 -6.04 17.84 -6.77
N GLY A 170 -5.20 18.85 -6.52
CA GLY A 170 -5.34 19.76 -5.37
C GLY A 170 -5.07 19.14 -4.01
N TRP A 171 -4.40 17.99 -3.95
CA TRP A 171 -4.17 17.27 -2.68
C TRP A 171 -3.17 17.92 -1.73
N TYR A 172 -2.47 18.96 -2.18
CA TYR A 172 -1.54 19.75 -1.37
C TYR A 172 -2.03 21.17 -1.10
N GLU A 173 -3.22 21.53 -1.57
CA GLU A 173 -3.86 22.82 -1.26
C GLU A 173 -4.73 22.63 -0.01
N ALA A 174 -4.13 22.86 1.17
CA ALA A 174 -4.81 22.91 2.45
C ALA A 174 -4.76 24.33 3.00
#